data_ca1251dcc796af6e31e8485cd7590776
#
_entry.id   ca1251dcc796af6e31e8485cd7590776
#
_cell.length_a   1.000
_cell.length_b   1.000
_cell.length_c   1.000
_cell.angle_alpha   90.00
_cell.angle_beta   90.00
_cell.angle_gamma   90.00
#
_symmetry.space_group_name_H-M   'P 1'
#
loop_
_entity.id
_entity.type
_entity.pdbx_description
1 polymer ?
#
loop_
_entity_poly.entity_id
_entity_poly.type
_entity_poly.pdbx_seq_one_letter_code
_entity_poly.pdbx_strand_id
1 'polypeptide(L)'
;MRYIGYLFICLLWLFQVTELFAVSNDKKPILIICSYNPAAHQTSVTISDYMEEYGKLGGQRDIIIENMNCKSFSEAPLWSGMMTQILSKYQGEKHPAQIILLGQEAWAAYLSQRDSIQVKVPVMCSLASSNIVILPEDTVAG
;
A
#
# COMPACT_ATOMS: atom_id res chain seq x y z
N MET A 1 6.26 -16.78 55.76
CA MET A 1 5.31 -17.25 54.74
C MET A 1 4.46 -16.15 54.05
N ARG A 2 4.29 -14.98 54.61
CA ARG A 2 3.44 -13.90 53.97
C ARG A 2 4.08 -13.22 52.78
N TYR A 3 5.41 -13.22 52.62
CA TYR A 3 6.14 -12.55 51.53
C TYR A 3 6.23 -13.37 50.23
N ILE A 4 6.10 -14.71 50.31
CA ILE A 4 6.09 -15.58 49.16
C ILE A 4 4.88 -15.34 48.24
N GLY A 5 3.72 -15.01 48.85
CA GLY A 5 2.51 -14.69 48.11
C GLY A 5 2.63 -13.42 47.25
N TYR A 6 3.27 -12.38 47.81
CA TYR A 6 3.46 -11.11 47.06
C TYR A 6 4.44 -11.27 45.92
N LEU A 7 5.47 -12.10 46.10
CA LEU A 7 6.45 -12.39 45.04
C LEU A 7 5.78 -13.12 43.85
N PHE A 8 4.90 -14.05 44.14
CA PHE A 8 4.14 -14.78 43.11
C PHE A 8 3.15 -13.89 42.35
N ILE A 9 2.50 -12.95 43.03
CA ILE A 9 1.57 -11.99 42.42
C ILE A 9 2.34 -11.02 41.49
N CYS A 10 3.50 -10.53 41.93
CA CYS A 10 4.35 -9.66 41.09
C CYS A 10 4.90 -10.40 39.85
N LEU A 11 5.24 -11.68 39.98
CA LEU A 11 5.70 -12.50 38.84
C LEU A 11 4.57 -12.73 37.83
N LEU A 12 3.33 -12.97 38.29
CA LEU A 12 2.16 -13.13 37.43
C LEU A 12 1.81 -11.83 36.68
N TRP A 13 2.01 -10.66 37.32
CA TRP A 13 1.81 -9.37 36.67
C TRP A 13 2.89 -9.07 35.60
N LEU A 14 4.12 -9.49 35.82
CA LEU A 14 5.19 -9.37 34.82
C LEU A 14 4.94 -10.23 33.58
N PHE A 15 4.31 -11.39 33.70
CA PHE A 15 3.96 -12.24 32.57
C PHE A 15 2.81 -11.66 31.70
N GLN A 16 1.92 -10.87 32.28
CA GLN A 16 0.82 -10.26 31.52
C GLN A 16 1.26 -9.05 30.69
N VAL A 17 2.39 -8.42 31.02
CA VAL A 17 2.87 -7.24 30.28
C VAL A 17 3.59 -7.63 28.97
N THR A 18 4.04 -8.88 28.84
CA THR A 18 4.74 -9.32 27.62
C THR A 18 3.81 -9.57 26.43
N GLU A 19 2.51 -9.76 26.64
CA GLU A 19 1.56 -9.94 25.53
C GLU A 19 1.10 -8.61 24.88
N LEU A 20 1.31 -7.47 25.55
CA LEU A 20 0.93 -6.16 25.00
C LEU A 20 1.88 -5.65 23.91
N PHE A 21 3.02 -6.29 23.72
CA PHE A 21 4.01 -5.95 22.68
C PHE A 21 4.11 -6.97 21.55
N ALA A 22 3.20 -7.93 21.47
CA ALA A 22 2.97 -8.65 20.23
C ALA A 22 2.30 -7.68 19.25
N VAL A 23 3.05 -6.66 18.82
CA VAL A 23 2.76 -5.93 17.58
C VAL A 23 2.68 -7.01 16.52
N SER A 24 1.48 -7.30 16.07
CA SER A 24 1.23 -8.15 14.92
C SER A 24 2.21 -7.71 13.84
N ASN A 25 3.22 -8.54 13.60
CA ASN A 25 4.23 -8.28 12.57
C ASN A 25 3.64 -8.61 11.19
N ASP A 26 2.35 -8.30 11.03
CA ASP A 26 1.63 -8.37 9.76
C ASP A 26 2.08 -7.18 8.90
N LYS A 27 3.32 -7.30 8.43
CA LYS A 27 3.99 -6.32 7.57
C LYS A 27 3.43 -6.42 6.15
N LYS A 28 2.12 -6.20 6.00
CA LYS A 28 1.53 -6.08 4.67
C LYS A 28 2.31 -5.05 3.87
N PRO A 29 2.70 -5.36 2.62
CA PRO A 29 3.54 -4.48 1.82
C PRO A 29 2.81 -3.21 1.40
N ILE A 30 3.56 -2.22 0.97
CA ILE A 30 3.06 -1.10 0.18
C ILE A 30 3.18 -1.50 -1.29
N LEU A 31 2.10 -1.38 -2.04
CA LEU A 31 2.07 -1.70 -3.45
C LEU A 31 2.11 -0.41 -4.28
N ILE A 32 3.16 -0.24 -5.05
CA ILE A 32 3.29 0.84 -6.03
C ILE A 32 2.93 0.28 -7.42
N ILE A 33 1.95 0.87 -8.07
CA ILE A 33 1.55 0.48 -9.44
C ILE A 33 1.88 1.63 -10.38
N CYS A 34 2.78 1.40 -11.32
CA CYS A 34 3.21 2.37 -12.31
C CYS A 34 2.45 2.20 -13.61
N SER A 35 2.02 3.31 -14.21
CA SER A 35 1.46 3.32 -15.58
C SER A 35 2.51 2.87 -16.59
N TYR A 36 3.72 3.37 -16.45
CA TYR A 36 4.84 3.16 -17.37
C TYR A 36 6.02 2.47 -16.69
N ASN A 37 7.07 2.23 -17.49
CA ASN A 37 8.29 1.59 -17.00
C ASN A 37 8.84 2.27 -15.74
N PRO A 38 8.94 1.56 -14.59
CA PRO A 38 9.50 2.10 -13.36
C PRO A 38 10.94 2.62 -13.49
N ALA A 39 11.70 2.12 -14.48
CA ALA A 39 13.06 2.59 -14.75
C ALA A 39 13.12 3.88 -15.59
N ALA A 40 11.98 4.39 -16.09
CA ALA A 40 11.95 5.70 -16.73
C ALA A 40 12.33 6.79 -15.72
N HIS A 41 13.12 7.77 -16.18
CA HIS A 41 13.76 8.75 -15.29
C HIS A 41 12.81 9.39 -14.27
N GLN A 42 11.70 9.94 -14.73
CA GLN A 42 10.74 10.61 -13.83
C GLN A 42 10.12 9.65 -12.82
N THR A 43 9.73 8.45 -13.25
CA THR A 43 9.13 7.43 -12.39
C THR A 43 10.14 6.92 -11.36
N SER A 44 11.37 6.64 -11.80
CA SER A 44 12.43 6.14 -10.92
C SER A 44 12.84 7.17 -9.86
N VAL A 45 12.90 8.45 -10.20
CA VAL A 45 13.15 9.52 -9.23
C VAL A 45 12.04 9.57 -8.20
N THR A 46 10.77 9.60 -8.63
CA THR A 46 9.62 9.61 -7.71
C THR A 46 9.61 8.42 -6.75
N ILE A 47 9.91 7.22 -7.26
CA ILE A 47 9.99 6.01 -6.43
C ILE A 47 11.15 6.13 -5.43
N SER A 48 12.33 6.59 -5.89
CA SER A 48 13.51 6.73 -5.03
C SER A 48 13.28 7.74 -3.92
N ASP A 49 12.70 8.90 -4.24
CA ASP A 49 12.38 9.94 -3.27
C ASP A 49 11.37 9.42 -2.22
N TYR A 50 10.34 8.70 -2.69
CA TYR A 50 9.38 8.08 -1.79
C TYR A 50 10.05 7.07 -0.85
N MET A 51 10.89 6.18 -1.37
CA MET A 51 11.59 5.18 -0.56
C MET A 51 12.54 5.81 0.46
N GLU A 52 13.24 6.88 0.07
CA GLU A 52 14.15 7.63 0.93
C GLU A 52 13.38 8.29 2.09
N GLU A 53 12.32 9.03 1.78
CA GLU A 53 11.49 9.70 2.80
C GLU A 53 10.77 8.70 3.70
N TYR A 54 10.23 7.61 3.12
CA TYR A 54 9.63 6.54 3.89
C TYR A 54 10.62 5.92 4.88
N GLY A 55 11.86 5.69 4.46
CA GLY A 55 12.94 5.19 5.34
C GLY A 55 13.30 6.18 6.44
N LYS A 56 13.43 7.49 6.12
CA LYS A 56 13.70 8.55 7.10
C LYS A 56 12.63 8.64 8.18
N LEU A 57 11.37 8.38 7.81
CA LEU A 57 10.23 8.35 8.74
C LEU A 57 10.12 7.03 9.53
N GLY A 58 11.08 6.14 9.40
CA GLY A 58 11.09 4.85 10.10
C GLY A 58 10.19 3.79 9.49
N GLY A 59 9.84 3.93 8.22
CA GLY A 59 9.06 2.94 7.48
C GLY A 59 9.75 1.58 7.44
N GLN A 60 9.00 0.50 7.71
CA GLN A 60 9.54 -0.86 7.81
C GLN A 60 8.80 -1.87 6.93
N ARG A 61 7.82 -1.43 6.13
CA ARG A 61 7.08 -2.32 5.24
C ARG A 61 7.85 -2.54 3.95
N ASP A 62 7.74 -3.73 3.41
CA ASP A 62 8.25 -4.02 2.07
C ASP A 62 7.50 -3.19 1.03
N ILE A 63 8.21 -2.74 0.01
CA ILE A 63 7.64 -2.00 -1.11
C ILE A 63 7.70 -2.90 -2.34
N ILE A 64 6.55 -3.18 -2.91
CA ILE A 64 6.41 -3.97 -4.15
C ILE A 64 6.06 -3.01 -5.27
N ILE A 65 6.77 -3.11 -6.38
CA ILE A 65 6.54 -2.28 -7.56
C ILE A 65 6.00 -3.15 -8.68
N GLU A 66 4.82 -2.80 -9.18
CA GLU A 66 4.19 -3.41 -10.35
C GLU A 66 4.12 -2.41 -11.50
N ASN A 67 4.11 -2.90 -12.71
CA ASN A 67 4.08 -2.08 -13.91
C ASN A 67 2.93 -2.51 -14.81
N MET A 68 2.04 -1.57 -15.15
CA MET A 68 1.01 -1.80 -16.17
C MET A 68 1.58 -1.86 -17.57
N ASN A 69 2.77 -1.26 -17.77
CA ASN A 69 3.43 -1.23 -19.06
C ASN A 69 2.57 -0.59 -20.18
N CYS A 70 1.83 0.47 -19.83
CA CYS A 70 1.08 1.24 -20.80
C CYS A 70 2.02 1.84 -21.84
N LYS A 71 1.61 1.84 -23.11
CA LYS A 71 2.43 2.36 -24.20
C LYS A 71 1.80 3.60 -24.84
N SER A 72 0.48 3.63 -24.95
CA SER A 72 -0.23 4.72 -25.61
C SER A 72 -1.68 4.82 -25.12
N PHE A 73 -2.29 5.95 -25.38
CA PHE A 73 -3.70 6.20 -25.07
C PHE A 73 -4.66 5.30 -25.86
N SER A 74 -4.24 4.79 -27.01
CA SER A 74 -5.04 3.83 -27.80
C SER A 74 -5.25 2.50 -27.10
N GLU A 75 -4.44 2.18 -26.07
CA GLU A 75 -4.57 0.99 -25.24
C GLU A 75 -5.52 1.18 -24.04
N ALA A 76 -6.15 2.32 -23.89
CA ALA A 76 -7.05 2.62 -22.75
C ALA A 76 -8.07 1.50 -22.46
N PRO A 77 -8.70 0.84 -23.47
CA PRO A 77 -9.59 -0.29 -23.22
C PRO A 77 -8.93 -1.47 -22.51
N LEU A 78 -7.61 -1.62 -22.57
CA LEU A 78 -6.86 -2.72 -21.96
C LEU A 78 -6.43 -2.42 -20.52
N TRP A 79 -6.38 -1.15 -20.12
CA TRP A 79 -5.86 -0.74 -18.81
C TRP A 79 -6.61 -1.37 -17.64
N SER A 80 -7.92 -1.48 -17.75
CA SER A 80 -8.76 -2.15 -16.74
C SER A 80 -8.32 -3.60 -16.54
N GLY A 81 -8.12 -4.34 -17.64
CA GLY A 81 -7.64 -5.73 -17.58
C GLY A 81 -6.24 -5.87 -16.98
N MET A 82 -5.33 -4.96 -17.33
CA MET A 82 -3.97 -4.91 -16.75
C MET A 82 -4.03 -4.67 -15.23
N MET A 83 -4.84 -3.72 -14.78
CA MET A 83 -5.04 -3.44 -13.36
C MET A 83 -5.65 -4.65 -12.64
N THR A 84 -6.68 -5.28 -13.23
CA THR A 84 -7.28 -6.50 -12.66
C THR A 84 -6.24 -7.60 -12.47
N GLN A 85 -5.39 -7.81 -13.46
CA GLN A 85 -4.33 -8.82 -13.40
C GLN A 85 -3.34 -8.54 -12.27
N ILE A 86 -2.95 -7.27 -12.06
CA ILE A 86 -2.09 -6.88 -10.96
C ILE A 86 -2.80 -7.10 -9.63
N LEU A 87 -3.98 -6.53 -9.43
CA LEU A 87 -4.71 -6.59 -8.17
C LEU A 87 -5.10 -8.02 -7.76
N SER A 88 -5.32 -8.93 -8.74
CA SER A 88 -5.63 -10.33 -8.46
C SER A 88 -4.52 -11.08 -7.72
N LYS A 89 -3.26 -10.64 -7.84
CA LYS A 89 -2.11 -11.20 -7.11
C LYS A 89 -2.14 -10.88 -5.60
N TYR A 90 -2.87 -9.82 -5.24
CA TYR A 90 -2.87 -9.21 -3.90
C TYR A 90 -4.24 -9.27 -3.23
N GLN A 91 -4.90 -10.40 -3.31
CA GLN A 91 -6.20 -10.65 -2.68
C GLN A 91 -6.07 -11.45 -1.39
N GLY A 92 -7.12 -11.43 -0.57
CA GLY A 92 -7.19 -12.16 0.69
C GLY A 92 -6.11 -11.70 1.67
N GLU A 93 -5.36 -12.61 2.22
CA GLU A 93 -4.28 -12.32 3.19
C GLU A 93 -3.10 -11.55 2.58
N LYS A 94 -2.95 -11.60 1.25
CA LYS A 94 -1.86 -10.92 0.53
C LYS A 94 -2.16 -9.47 0.21
N HIS A 95 -3.32 -8.92 0.64
CA HIS A 95 -3.65 -7.54 0.31
C HIS A 95 -2.60 -6.56 0.88
N PRO A 96 -2.25 -5.50 0.15
CA PRO A 96 -1.31 -4.51 0.63
C PRO A 96 -1.89 -3.69 1.78
N ALA A 97 -1.03 -3.02 2.54
CA ALA A 97 -1.44 -2.04 3.54
C ALA A 97 -1.88 -0.72 2.90
N GLN A 98 -1.30 -0.41 1.73
CA GLN A 98 -1.54 0.81 0.97
C GLN A 98 -1.24 0.55 -0.50
N ILE A 99 -1.95 1.24 -1.39
CA ILE A 99 -1.66 1.27 -2.83
C ILE A 99 -1.24 2.70 -3.21
N ILE A 100 -0.16 2.80 -3.98
CA ILE A 100 0.31 4.05 -4.57
C ILE A 100 0.24 3.88 -6.09
N LEU A 101 -0.50 4.76 -6.74
CA LEU A 101 -0.67 4.77 -8.19
C LEU A 101 0.19 5.87 -8.79
N LEU A 102 1.12 5.50 -9.66
CA LEU A 102 1.99 6.45 -10.36
C LEU A 102 1.60 6.57 -11.82
N GLY A 103 0.98 7.69 -12.12
CA GLY A 103 0.53 8.05 -13.46
C GLY A 103 -0.97 7.97 -13.65
N GLN A 104 -1.42 8.72 -14.64
CA GLN A 104 -2.84 8.94 -14.95
C GLN A 104 -3.55 7.65 -15.37
N GLU A 105 -2.87 6.79 -16.13
CA GLU A 105 -3.42 5.55 -16.66
C GLU A 105 -3.70 4.54 -15.54
N ALA A 106 -2.78 4.42 -14.58
CA ALA A 106 -2.96 3.58 -13.39
C ALA A 106 -4.15 4.07 -12.56
N TRP A 107 -4.29 5.37 -12.39
CA TRP A 107 -5.40 5.98 -11.70
C TRP A 107 -6.74 5.72 -12.40
N ALA A 108 -6.82 6.00 -13.71
CA ALA A 108 -8.02 5.75 -14.50
C ALA A 108 -8.44 4.26 -14.47
N ALA A 109 -7.47 3.37 -14.61
CA ALA A 109 -7.70 1.94 -14.55
C ALA A 109 -8.20 1.49 -13.17
N TYR A 110 -7.65 2.03 -12.09
CA TYR A 110 -8.10 1.74 -10.74
C TYR A 110 -9.53 2.20 -10.50
N LEU A 111 -9.86 3.43 -10.88
CA LEU A 111 -11.20 3.99 -10.74
C LEU A 111 -12.25 3.19 -11.51
N SER A 112 -11.92 2.69 -12.71
CA SER A 112 -12.85 1.89 -13.51
C SER A 112 -13.26 0.56 -12.86
N GLN A 113 -12.50 0.10 -11.85
CA GLN A 113 -12.73 -1.16 -11.16
C GLN A 113 -13.10 -1.00 -9.69
N ARG A 114 -13.16 0.22 -9.21
CA ARG A 114 -13.33 0.54 -7.80
C ARG A 114 -14.45 -0.24 -7.12
N ASP A 115 -15.60 -0.37 -7.77
CA ASP A 115 -16.76 -1.06 -7.23
C ASP A 115 -16.56 -2.59 -7.15
N SER A 116 -15.59 -3.12 -7.90
CA SER A 116 -15.25 -4.54 -7.93
C SER A 116 -14.15 -4.91 -6.92
N ILE A 117 -13.47 -3.92 -6.35
CA ILE A 117 -12.36 -4.13 -5.41
C ILE A 117 -12.92 -4.51 -4.05
N GLN A 118 -12.69 -5.76 -3.64
CA GLN A 118 -13.24 -6.31 -2.39
C GLN A 118 -12.56 -5.75 -1.13
N VAL A 119 -11.26 -5.44 -1.22
CA VAL A 119 -10.47 -4.96 -0.08
C VAL A 119 -10.22 -3.48 -0.21
N LYS A 120 -10.85 -2.70 0.66
CA LYS A 120 -10.61 -1.26 0.73
C LYS A 120 -9.34 -0.98 1.54
N VAL A 121 -8.33 -0.47 0.86
CA VAL A 121 -7.08 0.00 1.47
C VAL A 121 -6.88 1.48 1.09
N PRO A 122 -6.11 2.25 1.87
CA PRO A 122 -5.74 3.61 1.49
C PRO A 122 -5.06 3.62 0.12
N VAL A 123 -5.50 4.53 -0.75
CA VAL A 123 -4.94 4.71 -2.09
C VAL A 123 -4.44 6.13 -2.24
N MET A 124 -3.22 6.28 -2.73
CA MET A 124 -2.62 7.56 -3.08
C MET A 124 -2.33 7.57 -4.56
N CYS A 125 -2.62 8.68 -5.23
CA CYS A 125 -2.27 8.90 -6.62
C CYS A 125 -1.22 10.00 -6.75
N SER A 126 -0.24 9.78 -7.58
CA SER A 126 0.80 10.76 -7.91
C SER A 126 1.09 10.74 -9.41
N LEU A 127 1.65 11.83 -9.94
CA LEU A 127 1.93 12.00 -11.37
C LEU A 127 0.66 11.94 -12.25
N ALA A 128 -0.50 12.25 -11.68
CA ALA A 128 -1.75 12.39 -12.42
C ALA A 128 -2.00 13.87 -12.75
N SER A 129 -2.70 14.12 -13.86
CA SER A 129 -3.11 15.47 -14.24
C SER A 129 -4.17 15.99 -13.27
N SER A 130 -4.08 17.28 -12.92
CA SER A 130 -5.09 17.98 -12.09
C SER A 130 -6.49 18.04 -12.74
N ASN A 131 -6.60 17.71 -14.02
CA ASN A 131 -7.87 17.67 -14.74
C ASN A 131 -8.68 16.39 -14.49
N ILE A 132 -8.11 15.41 -13.80
CA ILE A 132 -8.86 14.23 -13.38
C ILE A 132 -9.71 14.62 -12.18
N VAL A 133 -11.02 14.51 -12.33
CA VAL A 133 -11.95 14.70 -11.22
C VAL A 133 -11.75 13.56 -10.23
N ILE A 134 -11.13 13.88 -9.11
CA ILE A 134 -10.99 12.98 -7.98
C ILE A 134 -12.27 13.13 -7.16
N LEU A 135 -13.06 12.06 -7.11
CA LEU A 135 -14.19 12.03 -6.18
C LEU A 135 -13.61 11.92 -4.76
N PRO A 136 -14.00 12.83 -3.85
CA PRO A 136 -13.53 12.78 -2.47
C PRO A 136 -14.01 11.48 -1.82
N GLU A 137 -13.08 10.67 -1.39
CA GLU A 137 -13.32 9.47 -0.60
C GLU A 137 -12.33 9.39 0.55
N ASP A 138 -12.80 8.88 1.66
CA ASP A 138 -12.02 8.78 2.90
C ASP A 138 -10.73 7.95 2.79
N THR A 139 -10.59 7.19 1.70
CA THR A 139 -9.47 6.28 1.49
C THR A 139 -8.53 6.68 0.37
N VAL A 140 -8.82 7.77 -0.36
CA VAL A 140 -8.02 8.22 -1.52
C VAL A 140 -7.41 9.58 -1.23
N ALA A 141 -6.11 9.71 -1.46
CA ALA A 141 -5.37 10.97 -1.42
C ALA A 141 -4.63 11.19 -2.75
N GLY A 142 -4.65 12.42 -3.23
CA GLY A 142 -3.96 12.84 -4.46
C GLY A 142 -2.89 13.88 -4.19
#